data_9f0253667b2f0f2d4aa9416de889b530
#
_entry.id   9f0253667b2f0f2d4aa9416de889b530
#
_cell.length_a   1.000
_cell.length_b   1.000
_cell.length_c   1.000
_cell.angle_alpha   90.00
_cell.angle_beta   90.00
_cell.angle_gamma   90.00
#
_symmetry.space_group_name_H-M   'P 1'
#
loop_
_entity.id
_entity.type
_entity.pdbx_description
1 polymer ?
#
loop_
_entity_poly.entity_id
_entity_poly.type
_entity_poly.pdbx_seq_one_letter_code
_entity_poly.pdbx_strand_id
1 'polypeptide(L)'
;ADPVIRIRGGSSIDGNNESLSDLSVLPGVESNTDAMPFLRSLTENTIKGYAYSSVFGGTTANSEYEFLTGNTTAFLPAGTVPYQMYVSDGDPTLVGQMAALGYRTVAAHPYRSSGWSRPSVYQDFGFDEVYFEGDFQDREYMRGDEKTGYVTDRCDYENLIRWYEEKEAGEPLFLFNVTMQNHSAYQMAWTNLPREVWLTGALEGRFNTVNQYLSLVYQSDQAFEYLLGYFSQVEEPTLILLFGDHQPQVATNFYTDVLGTAPDTALAQKKQMVPFVLWANYDIPEAQGVELSLNYLSALLMDTANLPMTGYQKYLARLWEAAPVINTVGIRDAGGNWYGENEALPEELEAAVEDYRVLLYNHVFDKKNRVEGFFTLTE
;
A
#
# COMPACT_ATOMS: atom_id res chain seq x y z
N ALA A 1 -13.68 18.43 28.67
CA ALA A 1 -13.85 17.09 28.05
C ALA A 1 -14.36 17.34 26.65
N ASP A 2 -13.47 17.34 25.69
CA ASP A 2 -13.84 17.50 24.28
C ASP A 2 -14.66 16.29 23.84
N PRO A 3 -15.74 16.50 23.08
CA PRO A 3 -16.50 15.39 22.57
C PRO A 3 -15.63 14.63 21.57
N VAL A 4 -15.26 13.42 21.92
CA VAL A 4 -14.66 12.46 21.00
C VAL A 4 -15.73 12.19 19.93
N ILE A 5 -15.58 12.79 18.76
CA ILE A 5 -16.44 12.51 17.61
C ILE A 5 -16.08 11.11 17.14
N ARG A 6 -16.85 10.12 17.59
CA ARG A 6 -16.80 8.77 17.02
C ARG A 6 -17.55 8.83 15.71
N ILE A 7 -16.83 8.70 14.60
CA ILE A 7 -17.43 8.58 13.28
C ILE A 7 -18.13 7.21 13.23
N ARG A 8 -19.42 7.19 13.50
CA ARG A 8 -20.28 6.04 13.20
C ARG A 8 -20.83 6.25 11.79
N GLY A 9 -20.48 5.36 10.85
CA GLY A 9 -21.09 5.33 9.53
C GLY A 9 -20.30 6.05 8.43
N GLY A 10 -18.97 6.15 8.54
CA GLY A 10 -18.11 6.59 7.43
C GLY A 10 -17.62 5.43 6.57
N SER A 11 -17.10 5.73 5.37
CA SER A 11 -16.49 4.74 4.48
C SER A 11 -14.96 4.87 4.49
N SER A 12 -14.27 3.75 4.31
CA SER A 12 -12.82 3.70 4.08
C SER A 12 -12.56 3.06 2.73
N ILE A 13 -11.74 3.72 1.91
CA ILE A 13 -11.32 3.23 0.60
C ILE A 13 -9.80 3.13 0.63
N ASP A 14 -9.30 1.91 0.69
CA ASP A 14 -7.89 1.65 0.84
C ASP A 14 -7.35 1.01 -0.44
N GLY A 15 -6.39 1.66 -1.08
CA GLY A 15 -5.86 1.27 -2.38
C GLY A 15 -4.38 0.94 -2.34
N ASN A 16 -4.04 -0.31 -2.68
CA ASN A 16 -2.72 -0.69 -3.11
C ASN A 16 -2.59 -0.36 -4.61
N ASN A 17 -1.81 0.68 -4.94
CA ASN A 17 -1.57 1.03 -6.34
C ASN A 17 -0.35 0.28 -6.87
N GLU A 18 -0.60 -0.63 -7.81
CA GLU A 18 0.40 -1.50 -8.45
C GLU A 18 1.59 -0.70 -8.95
N SER A 19 2.77 -1.05 -8.48
CA SER A 19 4.06 -0.44 -8.84
C SER A 19 4.11 1.09 -8.69
N LEU A 20 3.24 1.73 -7.91
CA LEU A 20 3.29 3.18 -7.70
C LEU A 20 4.53 3.54 -6.87
N SER A 21 5.44 4.28 -7.45
CA SER A 21 6.62 4.78 -6.73
C SER A 21 7.12 6.11 -7.26
N ASP A 22 7.84 6.81 -6.42
CA ASP A 22 8.49 8.07 -6.74
C ASP A 22 9.98 7.83 -7.04
N LEU A 23 10.34 7.70 -8.31
CA LEU A 23 11.73 7.49 -8.68
C LEU A 23 12.64 8.70 -8.40
N SER A 24 12.08 9.87 -8.09
CA SER A 24 12.89 11.04 -7.70
C SER A 24 13.58 10.88 -6.35
N VAL A 25 13.21 9.87 -5.54
CA VAL A 25 13.92 9.51 -4.30
C VAL A 25 15.31 8.90 -4.58
N LEU A 26 15.52 8.41 -5.80
CA LEU A 26 16.78 7.81 -6.24
C LEU A 26 17.79 8.90 -6.64
N PRO A 27 19.06 8.75 -6.26
CA PRO A 27 20.09 9.74 -6.57
C PRO A 27 20.22 10.02 -8.08
N GLY A 28 20.25 11.28 -8.47
CA GLY A 28 20.47 11.70 -9.85
C GLY A 28 19.35 11.36 -10.85
N VAL A 29 18.20 10.93 -10.36
CA VAL A 29 17.02 10.75 -11.20
C VAL A 29 16.27 12.07 -11.32
N GLU A 30 16.26 12.61 -12.53
CA GLU A 30 15.60 13.85 -12.89
C GLU A 30 14.63 13.61 -14.05
N SER A 31 13.54 14.34 -14.11
CA SER A 31 12.55 14.27 -15.19
C SER A 31 12.16 15.67 -15.69
N ASN A 32 11.61 15.73 -16.90
CA ASN A 32 11.14 16.98 -17.52
C ASN A 32 10.05 17.68 -16.70
N THR A 33 9.25 16.93 -15.97
CA THR A 33 8.21 17.40 -15.06
C THR A 33 8.01 16.40 -13.92
N ASP A 34 7.34 16.83 -12.85
CA ASP A 34 6.98 15.92 -11.75
C ASP A 34 6.00 14.85 -12.26
N ALA A 35 6.24 13.58 -11.89
CA ALA A 35 5.36 12.48 -12.23
C ALA A 35 4.13 12.37 -11.29
N MET A 36 4.14 13.04 -10.14
CA MET A 36 3.06 13.01 -9.15
C MET A 36 2.72 14.41 -8.60
N PRO A 37 2.40 15.37 -9.47
CA PRO A 37 2.18 16.75 -9.03
C PRO A 37 0.97 16.90 -8.11
N PHE A 38 -0.11 16.16 -8.35
CA PHE A 38 -1.30 16.21 -7.50
C PHE A 38 -1.03 15.64 -6.10
N LEU A 39 -0.46 14.44 -6.01
CA LEU A 39 -0.11 13.81 -4.74
C LEU A 39 0.81 14.70 -3.90
N ARG A 40 1.80 15.37 -4.53
CA ARG A 40 2.67 16.32 -3.84
C ARG A 40 1.94 17.56 -3.35
N SER A 41 0.92 18.02 -4.05
CA SER A 41 0.16 19.23 -3.68
C SER A 41 -0.72 19.05 -2.45
N LEU A 42 -1.09 17.82 -2.10
CA LEU A 42 -1.99 17.53 -0.99
C LEU A 42 -1.37 17.93 0.35
N THR A 43 -2.09 18.71 1.13
CA THR A 43 -1.68 19.17 2.47
C THR A 43 -2.84 19.17 3.46
N GLU A 44 -4.01 19.67 3.06
CA GLU A 44 -5.20 19.76 3.90
C GLU A 44 -5.80 18.37 4.13
N ASN A 45 -6.14 18.09 5.39
CA ASN A 45 -6.71 16.80 5.80
C ASN A 45 -5.90 15.59 5.28
N THR A 46 -4.56 15.71 5.32
CA THR A 46 -3.65 14.77 4.67
C THR A 46 -2.49 14.37 5.57
N ILE A 47 -2.29 13.07 5.72
CA ILE A 47 -1.05 12.47 6.23
C ILE A 47 -0.37 11.79 5.05
N LYS A 48 0.87 12.17 4.73
CA LYS A 48 1.59 11.56 3.60
C LYS A 48 3.09 11.46 3.82
N GLY A 49 3.70 10.57 3.07
CA GLY A 49 5.12 10.34 3.10
C GLY A 49 5.53 9.13 2.29
N TYR A 50 6.49 8.38 2.81
CA TYR A 50 6.98 7.17 2.17
C TYR A 50 6.83 5.96 3.10
N ALA A 51 6.25 4.90 2.53
CA ALA A 51 6.30 3.57 3.12
C ALA A 51 7.50 2.81 2.54
N TYR A 52 8.03 1.88 3.33
CA TYR A 52 9.13 1.02 2.94
C TYR A 52 8.60 -0.41 2.75
N SER A 53 8.58 -0.85 1.50
CA SER A 53 8.12 -2.19 1.13
C SER A 53 9.18 -3.25 1.44
N SER A 54 8.73 -4.46 1.71
CA SER A 54 9.60 -5.64 1.86
C SER A 54 9.91 -6.33 0.53
N VAL A 55 9.28 -5.90 -0.56
CA VAL A 55 9.45 -6.50 -1.89
C VAL A 55 9.85 -5.45 -2.93
N PHE A 56 10.42 -5.92 -4.02
CA PHE A 56 10.87 -5.10 -5.13
C PHE A 56 10.50 -5.75 -6.48
N GLY A 57 9.91 -4.97 -7.37
CA GLY A 57 9.65 -5.36 -8.75
C GLY A 57 8.60 -6.45 -8.94
N GLY A 58 7.82 -6.75 -7.92
CA GLY A 58 6.78 -7.78 -7.94
C GLY A 58 6.46 -8.32 -6.55
N THR A 59 5.63 -9.36 -6.52
CA THR A 59 5.13 -10.00 -5.29
C THR A 59 4.21 -9.08 -4.49
N THR A 60 3.34 -8.37 -5.19
CA THR A 60 2.30 -7.47 -4.65
C THR A 60 1.55 -8.04 -3.47
N ALA A 61 1.25 -9.36 -3.49
CA ALA A 61 0.58 -10.07 -2.41
C ALA A 61 1.28 -9.93 -1.03
N ASN A 62 2.61 -9.75 -1.00
CA ASN A 62 3.32 -9.54 0.26
C ASN A 62 3.03 -8.15 0.84
N SER A 63 2.94 -7.13 0.01
CA SER A 63 2.56 -5.78 0.44
C SER A 63 1.10 -5.71 0.92
N GLU A 64 0.19 -6.38 0.20
CA GLU A 64 -1.20 -6.57 0.64
C GLU A 64 -1.25 -7.26 2.02
N TYR A 65 -0.49 -8.34 2.19
CA TYR A 65 -0.42 -9.09 3.43
C TYR A 65 0.10 -8.24 4.60
N GLU A 66 1.19 -7.50 4.40
CA GLU A 66 1.73 -6.60 5.44
C GLU A 66 0.71 -5.55 5.87
N PHE A 67 0.01 -4.93 4.94
CA PHE A 67 -1.03 -3.97 5.23
C PHE A 67 -2.22 -4.59 5.97
N LEU A 68 -2.78 -5.69 5.44
CA LEU A 68 -4.02 -6.28 5.97
C LEU A 68 -3.84 -7.00 7.32
N THR A 69 -2.63 -7.45 7.63
CA THR A 69 -2.36 -8.23 8.86
C THR A 69 -1.52 -7.49 9.90
N GLY A 70 -0.76 -6.48 9.51
CA GLY A 70 0.26 -5.86 10.35
C GLY A 70 1.53 -6.70 10.53
N ASN A 71 1.69 -7.80 9.82
CA ASN A 71 2.85 -8.68 9.91
C ASN A 71 3.88 -8.34 8.84
N THR A 72 5.11 -8.03 9.24
CA THR A 72 6.19 -7.89 8.26
C THR A 72 6.57 -9.24 7.66
N THR A 73 6.90 -9.27 6.37
CA THR A 73 7.48 -10.46 5.73
C THR A 73 8.99 -10.62 5.99
N ALA A 74 9.62 -9.62 6.60
CA ALA A 74 11.05 -9.64 6.95
C ALA A 74 11.44 -10.80 7.90
N PHE A 75 10.51 -11.30 8.70
CA PHE A 75 10.75 -12.38 9.65
C PHE A 75 10.29 -13.76 9.14
N LEU A 76 9.83 -13.81 7.91
CA LEU A 76 9.46 -15.06 7.25
C LEU A 76 10.65 -15.61 6.43
N PRO A 77 10.69 -16.90 6.13
CA PRO A 77 11.73 -17.43 5.26
C PRO A 77 11.81 -16.69 3.91
N ALA A 78 13.02 -16.49 3.42
CA ALA A 78 13.25 -15.79 2.16
C ALA A 78 12.43 -16.40 1.00
N GLY A 79 11.83 -15.56 0.18
CA GLY A 79 10.99 -15.99 -0.94
C GLY A 79 9.59 -16.46 -0.54
N THR A 80 9.19 -16.29 0.72
CA THR A 80 7.84 -16.63 1.18
C THR A 80 6.79 -15.71 0.56
N VAL A 81 5.69 -16.30 0.10
CA VAL A 81 4.45 -15.62 -0.26
C VAL A 81 3.37 -16.07 0.71
N PRO A 82 3.05 -15.29 1.76
CA PRO A 82 2.12 -15.71 2.81
C PRO A 82 0.74 -16.12 2.29
N TYR A 83 0.25 -15.45 1.26
CA TYR A 83 -1.01 -15.79 0.57
C TYR A 83 -1.07 -17.25 0.09
N GLN A 84 0.07 -17.82 -0.28
CA GLN A 84 0.14 -19.19 -0.80
C GLN A 84 0.51 -20.22 0.25
N MET A 85 1.00 -19.77 1.43
CA MET A 85 1.64 -20.67 2.40
C MET A 85 1.03 -20.63 3.79
N TYR A 86 0.54 -19.49 4.26
CA TYR A 86 0.22 -19.32 5.68
C TYR A 86 -1.19 -18.81 5.97
N VAL A 87 -1.86 -18.18 5.00
CA VAL A 87 -3.24 -17.69 5.20
C VAL A 87 -4.20 -18.87 5.36
N SER A 88 -5.11 -18.75 6.29
CA SER A 88 -6.20 -19.69 6.51
C SER A 88 -7.45 -18.97 7.03
N ASP A 89 -8.58 -19.64 6.87
CA ASP A 89 -9.89 -19.16 7.32
C ASP A 89 -9.85 -18.70 8.79
N GLY A 90 -10.41 -17.51 9.03
CA GLY A 90 -10.49 -16.91 10.35
C GLY A 90 -9.18 -16.31 10.88
N ASP A 91 -8.14 -16.14 10.05
CA ASP A 91 -6.95 -15.40 10.45
C ASP A 91 -7.30 -13.94 10.78
N PRO A 92 -6.85 -13.40 11.93
CA PRO A 92 -7.10 -12.01 12.30
C PRO A 92 -6.50 -11.03 11.29
N THR A 93 -7.34 -10.16 10.75
CA THR A 93 -6.94 -9.17 9.74
C THR A 93 -7.71 -7.87 9.94
N LEU A 94 -7.27 -6.81 9.27
CA LEU A 94 -8.04 -5.56 9.17
C LEU A 94 -9.45 -5.81 8.60
N VAL A 95 -9.59 -6.75 7.64
CA VAL A 95 -10.89 -7.08 7.03
C VAL A 95 -11.87 -7.61 8.08
N GLY A 96 -11.46 -8.63 8.84
CA GLY A 96 -12.29 -9.19 9.93
C GLY A 96 -12.60 -8.15 11.02
N GLN A 97 -11.67 -7.23 11.29
CA GLN A 97 -11.88 -6.12 12.22
C GLN A 97 -12.95 -5.14 11.70
N MET A 98 -12.89 -4.76 10.43
CA MET A 98 -13.87 -3.86 9.82
C MET A 98 -15.25 -4.52 9.76
N ALA A 99 -15.33 -5.80 9.42
CA ALA A 99 -16.57 -6.58 9.48
C ALA A 99 -17.17 -6.62 10.91
N ALA A 100 -16.33 -6.83 11.94
CA ALA A 100 -16.76 -6.77 13.34
C ALA A 100 -17.28 -5.40 13.79
N LEU A 101 -16.82 -4.32 13.13
CA LEU A 101 -17.32 -2.95 13.34
C LEU A 101 -18.59 -2.65 12.54
N GLY A 102 -19.08 -3.60 11.75
CA GLY A 102 -20.31 -3.47 10.97
C GLY A 102 -20.12 -2.88 9.57
N TYR A 103 -18.90 -2.83 9.06
CA TYR A 103 -18.63 -2.43 7.68
C TYR A 103 -18.96 -3.57 6.73
N ARG A 104 -19.58 -3.25 5.59
CA ARG A 104 -19.56 -4.11 4.42
C ARG A 104 -18.14 -4.10 3.86
N THR A 105 -17.57 -5.27 3.63
CA THR A 105 -16.18 -5.44 3.21
C THR A 105 -16.09 -5.90 1.77
N VAL A 106 -15.42 -5.12 0.92
CA VAL A 106 -15.30 -5.36 -0.52
C VAL A 106 -13.84 -5.35 -0.92
N ALA A 107 -13.40 -6.35 -1.69
CA ALA A 107 -12.12 -6.34 -2.38
C ALA A 107 -12.31 -6.17 -3.88
N ALA A 108 -11.43 -5.41 -4.55
CA ALA A 108 -11.46 -5.18 -5.97
C ALA A 108 -10.06 -5.29 -6.60
N HIS A 109 -9.98 -5.94 -7.78
CA HIS A 109 -8.74 -6.05 -8.54
C HIS A 109 -9.08 -6.15 -10.04
N PRO A 110 -8.79 -5.11 -10.87
CA PRO A 110 -9.15 -5.06 -12.28
C PRO A 110 -8.26 -5.96 -13.15
N TYR A 111 -8.08 -7.21 -12.72
CA TYR A 111 -7.31 -8.22 -13.43
C TYR A 111 -7.85 -9.62 -13.18
N ARG A 112 -7.18 -10.62 -13.75
CA ARG A 112 -7.58 -12.03 -13.64
C ARG A 112 -7.52 -12.50 -12.18
N SER A 113 -8.51 -13.27 -11.77
CA SER A 113 -8.61 -13.83 -10.41
C SER A 113 -7.48 -14.83 -10.06
N SER A 114 -6.78 -15.39 -11.07
CA SER A 114 -5.79 -16.46 -10.87
C SER A 114 -4.49 -16.05 -10.18
N GLY A 115 -4.25 -14.73 -9.99
CA GLY A 115 -3.01 -14.23 -9.38
C GLY A 115 -3.01 -14.41 -7.85
N TRP A 116 -1.91 -14.91 -7.30
CA TRP A 116 -1.62 -14.97 -5.86
C TRP A 116 -2.66 -15.69 -4.98
N SER A 117 -3.49 -16.58 -5.56
CA SER A 117 -4.59 -17.26 -4.85
C SER A 117 -5.62 -16.31 -4.23
N ARG A 118 -5.74 -15.08 -4.72
CA ARG A 118 -6.63 -14.04 -4.15
C ARG A 118 -8.06 -14.49 -3.89
N PRO A 119 -8.74 -15.27 -4.76
CA PRO A 119 -10.10 -15.70 -4.46
C PRO A 119 -10.25 -16.47 -3.15
N SER A 120 -9.34 -17.41 -2.86
CA SER A 120 -9.37 -18.15 -1.60
C SER A 120 -8.87 -17.30 -0.41
N VAL A 121 -7.81 -16.52 -0.61
CA VAL A 121 -7.26 -15.65 0.44
C VAL A 121 -8.26 -14.58 0.87
N TYR A 122 -8.92 -13.93 -0.06
CA TYR A 122 -9.92 -12.91 0.28
C TYR A 122 -11.17 -13.51 0.93
N GLN A 123 -11.53 -14.74 0.55
CA GLN A 123 -12.55 -15.50 1.27
C GLN A 123 -12.10 -15.81 2.70
N ASP A 124 -10.88 -16.29 2.90
CA ASP A 124 -10.30 -16.62 4.22
C ASP A 124 -10.17 -15.37 5.11
N PHE A 125 -9.93 -14.19 4.53
CA PHE A 125 -9.90 -12.91 5.24
C PHE A 125 -11.30 -12.38 5.60
N GLY A 126 -12.36 -12.94 4.99
CA GLY A 126 -13.74 -12.63 5.30
C GLY A 126 -14.29 -11.40 4.57
N PHE A 127 -13.81 -11.11 3.35
CA PHE A 127 -14.50 -10.13 2.50
C PHE A 127 -15.89 -10.62 2.12
N ASP A 128 -16.88 -9.73 2.24
CA ASP A 128 -18.28 -10.02 1.84
C ASP A 128 -18.41 -10.17 0.31
N GLU A 129 -17.66 -9.33 -0.44
CA GLU A 129 -17.67 -9.33 -1.90
C GLU A 129 -16.25 -9.16 -2.45
N VAL A 130 -16.01 -9.80 -3.60
CA VAL A 130 -14.73 -9.72 -4.31
C VAL A 130 -14.98 -9.52 -5.79
N TYR A 131 -14.46 -8.44 -6.36
CA TYR A 131 -14.60 -8.07 -7.77
C TYR A 131 -13.28 -8.21 -8.52
N PHE A 132 -13.32 -8.92 -9.64
CA PHE A 132 -12.19 -9.06 -10.57
C PHE A 132 -12.53 -8.42 -11.91
N GLU A 133 -11.61 -8.43 -12.86
CA GLU A 133 -11.72 -7.75 -14.16
C GLU A 133 -13.10 -7.92 -14.84
N GLY A 134 -13.71 -9.11 -14.75
CA GLY A 134 -15.02 -9.39 -15.34
C GLY A 134 -16.18 -8.60 -14.74
N ASP A 135 -16.04 -8.10 -13.52
CA ASP A 135 -17.05 -7.35 -12.77
C ASP A 135 -16.97 -5.84 -13.03
N PHE A 136 -15.85 -5.38 -13.60
CA PHE A 136 -15.64 -3.98 -13.95
C PHE A 136 -16.43 -3.63 -15.21
N GLN A 137 -17.15 -2.51 -15.19
CA GLN A 137 -17.92 -2.00 -16.32
C GLN A 137 -17.09 -0.95 -17.08
N ASP A 138 -17.44 -0.72 -18.33
CA ASP A 138 -16.88 0.32 -19.22
C ASP A 138 -15.35 0.34 -19.23
N ARG A 139 -14.75 -0.86 -19.28
CA ARG A 139 -13.31 -1.05 -19.13
C ARG A 139 -12.51 -0.32 -20.19
N GLU A 140 -11.63 0.55 -19.73
CA GLU A 140 -10.63 1.21 -20.54
C GLU A 140 -9.24 0.62 -20.28
N TYR A 141 -8.48 0.43 -21.34
CA TYR A 141 -7.16 -0.22 -21.27
C TYR A 141 -6.05 0.72 -21.73
N MET A 142 -4.89 0.57 -21.13
CA MET A 142 -3.67 1.27 -21.46
C MET A 142 -2.59 0.29 -21.88
N ARG A 143 -1.72 0.70 -22.81
CA ARG A 143 -0.64 -0.11 -23.41
C ARG A 143 -1.12 -1.35 -24.17
N GLY A 144 -2.34 -1.33 -24.65
CA GLY A 144 -2.94 -2.44 -25.41
C GLY A 144 -4.47 -2.39 -25.38
N ASP A 145 -5.06 -3.53 -25.57
CA ASP A 145 -6.50 -3.79 -25.51
C ASP A 145 -6.80 -4.76 -24.35
N GLU A 146 -8.03 -5.28 -24.28
CA GLU A 146 -8.43 -6.25 -23.24
C GLU A 146 -7.58 -7.54 -23.19
N LYS A 147 -6.80 -7.84 -24.23
CA LYS A 147 -5.95 -9.03 -24.27
C LYS A 147 -4.51 -8.76 -23.86
N THR A 148 -4.06 -7.55 -24.09
CA THR A 148 -2.64 -7.18 -24.02
C THR A 148 -2.36 -6.00 -23.10
N GLY A 149 -3.35 -5.15 -22.83
CA GLY A 149 -3.25 -3.98 -21.97
C GLY A 149 -3.66 -4.27 -20.53
N TYR A 150 -3.69 -3.22 -19.75
CA TYR A 150 -4.18 -3.23 -18.37
C TYR A 150 -5.27 -2.19 -18.21
N VAL A 151 -6.28 -2.50 -17.39
CA VAL A 151 -7.34 -1.56 -17.02
C VAL A 151 -6.71 -0.31 -16.41
N THR A 152 -7.15 0.86 -16.85
CA THR A 152 -6.61 2.12 -16.37
C THR A 152 -7.03 2.38 -14.93
N ASP A 153 -6.19 3.06 -14.14
CA ASP A 153 -6.53 3.48 -12.78
C ASP A 153 -7.77 4.40 -12.77
N ARG A 154 -7.95 5.18 -13.84
CA ARG A 154 -9.15 6.01 -14.00
C ARG A 154 -10.42 5.17 -14.07
N CYS A 155 -10.45 4.16 -14.93
CA CYS A 155 -11.58 3.24 -15.07
C CYS A 155 -11.80 2.43 -13.78
N ASP A 156 -10.71 1.98 -13.14
CA ASP A 156 -10.76 1.31 -11.84
C ASP A 156 -11.50 2.19 -10.82
N TYR A 157 -11.07 3.43 -10.62
CA TYR A 157 -11.67 4.35 -9.66
C TYR A 157 -13.12 4.75 -10.00
N GLU A 158 -13.48 4.81 -11.28
CA GLU A 158 -14.89 4.98 -11.69
C GLU A 158 -15.76 3.81 -11.23
N ASN A 159 -15.22 2.60 -11.25
CA ASN A 159 -15.90 1.41 -10.72
C ASN A 159 -15.97 1.41 -9.19
N LEU A 160 -14.93 1.87 -8.48
CA LEU A 160 -15.01 2.04 -7.01
C LEU A 160 -16.10 3.03 -6.63
N ILE A 161 -16.19 4.16 -7.32
CA ILE A 161 -17.24 5.17 -7.10
C ILE A 161 -18.62 4.56 -7.32
N ARG A 162 -18.79 3.79 -8.40
CA ARG A 162 -20.07 3.13 -8.67
C ARG A 162 -20.48 2.19 -7.54
N TRP A 163 -19.60 1.31 -7.06
CA TRP A 163 -19.91 0.41 -5.95
C TRP A 163 -20.17 1.17 -4.64
N TYR A 164 -19.51 2.31 -4.43
CA TYR A 164 -19.82 3.21 -3.34
C TYR A 164 -21.25 3.78 -3.47
N GLU A 165 -21.66 4.20 -4.67
CA GLU A 165 -23.01 4.74 -4.93
C GLU A 165 -24.11 3.67 -4.83
N GLU A 166 -23.80 2.42 -5.14
CA GLU A 166 -24.72 1.28 -5.10
C GLU A 166 -24.95 0.73 -3.67
N LYS A 167 -24.14 1.14 -2.68
CA LYS A 167 -24.32 0.69 -1.31
C LYS A 167 -25.63 1.21 -0.70
N GLU A 168 -26.14 0.52 0.32
CA GLU A 168 -27.30 0.99 1.07
C GLU A 168 -27.01 2.33 1.80
N ALA A 169 -28.02 3.19 1.89
CA ALA A 169 -27.86 4.46 2.58
C ALA A 169 -27.52 4.26 4.07
N GLY A 170 -26.40 4.84 4.50
CA GLY A 170 -25.92 4.71 5.89
C GLY A 170 -25.17 3.41 6.19
N GLU A 171 -24.99 2.53 5.21
CA GLU A 171 -24.13 1.37 5.32
C GLU A 171 -22.66 1.81 5.26
N PRO A 172 -21.82 1.54 6.30
CA PRO A 172 -20.42 1.83 6.22
C PRO A 172 -19.70 0.83 5.29
N LEU A 173 -18.83 1.33 4.42
CA LEU A 173 -18.12 0.52 3.43
C LEU A 173 -16.61 0.52 3.72
N PHE A 174 -16.00 -0.65 3.80
CA PHE A 174 -14.58 -0.86 3.70
C PHE A 174 -14.26 -1.47 2.34
N LEU A 175 -13.57 -0.71 1.47
CA LEU A 175 -13.23 -1.15 0.14
C LEU A 175 -11.71 -1.21 -0.01
N PHE A 176 -11.16 -2.40 -0.24
CA PHE A 176 -9.76 -2.65 -0.53
C PHE A 176 -9.56 -2.88 -2.02
N ASN A 177 -8.79 -2.02 -2.67
CA ASN A 177 -8.54 -2.08 -4.10
C ASN A 177 -7.06 -2.35 -4.42
N VAL A 178 -6.80 -3.15 -5.44
CA VAL A 178 -5.45 -3.39 -5.96
C VAL A 178 -5.47 -3.08 -7.45
N THR A 179 -4.89 -1.95 -7.86
CA THR A 179 -4.88 -1.52 -9.26
C THR A 179 -4.01 -2.39 -10.16
N MET A 180 -3.96 -2.13 -11.46
CA MET A 180 -3.17 -2.93 -12.40
C MET A 180 -2.44 -2.11 -13.47
N GLN A 181 -2.78 -0.84 -13.67
CA GLN A 181 -2.30 0.00 -14.77
C GLN A 181 -0.77 -0.01 -14.90
N ASN A 182 -0.05 0.12 -13.78
CA ASN A 182 1.40 0.30 -13.77
C ASN A 182 2.20 -1.01 -13.77
N HIS A 183 1.53 -2.17 -13.88
CA HIS A 183 2.20 -3.47 -13.89
C HIS A 183 3.25 -3.57 -15.01
N SER A 184 4.35 -4.25 -14.74
CA SER A 184 5.39 -4.53 -15.74
C SER A 184 4.86 -5.40 -16.92
N ALA A 185 5.51 -5.51 -18.11
CA ALA A 185 6.77 -4.92 -18.46
C ALA A 185 6.58 -3.55 -19.12
N TYR A 186 7.60 -2.68 -19.04
CA TYR A 186 7.55 -1.32 -19.58
C TYR A 186 8.16 -1.19 -20.98
N GLN A 187 8.22 -2.28 -21.71
CA GLN A 187 8.63 -2.35 -23.12
C GLN A 187 7.43 -2.54 -24.06
N MET A 188 6.23 -2.29 -23.54
CA MET A 188 4.99 -2.46 -24.28
C MET A 188 4.76 -1.30 -25.26
N ALA A 189 3.76 -1.47 -26.11
CA ALA A 189 3.32 -0.39 -26.97
C ALA A 189 2.85 0.83 -26.15
N TRP A 190 2.98 2.01 -26.73
CA TRP A 190 2.46 3.26 -26.15
C TRP A 190 0.99 3.49 -26.53
N THR A 191 0.26 2.44 -26.83
CA THR A 191 -1.16 2.53 -27.17
C THR A 191 -1.95 3.04 -25.96
N ASN A 192 -2.70 4.10 -26.17
CA ASN A 192 -3.50 4.78 -25.14
C ASN A 192 -2.68 5.29 -23.93
N LEU A 193 -1.35 5.46 -24.10
CA LEU A 193 -0.50 6.07 -23.08
C LEU A 193 0.20 7.31 -23.66
N PRO A 194 -0.15 8.52 -23.22
CA PRO A 194 0.56 9.74 -23.59
C PRO A 194 2.02 9.71 -23.09
N ARG A 195 2.93 10.29 -23.88
CA ARG A 195 4.35 10.46 -23.50
C ARG A 195 4.51 11.81 -22.81
N GLU A 196 4.31 11.85 -21.51
CA GLU A 196 4.27 13.11 -20.77
C GLU A 196 5.49 13.31 -19.88
N VAL A 197 6.02 12.22 -19.30
CA VAL A 197 7.16 12.29 -18.39
C VAL A 197 8.31 11.43 -18.89
N TRP A 198 9.52 12.00 -18.93
CA TRP A 198 10.74 11.32 -19.33
C TRP A 198 11.95 11.81 -18.54
N LEU A 199 12.97 10.96 -18.48
CA LEU A 199 14.25 11.26 -17.84
C LEU A 199 14.98 12.41 -18.54
N THR A 200 15.62 13.25 -17.73
CA THR A 200 16.49 14.35 -18.16
C THR A 200 17.87 14.24 -17.50
N GLY A 201 18.74 15.23 -17.70
CA GLY A 201 20.08 15.25 -17.10
C GLY A 201 20.97 14.09 -17.56
N ALA A 202 21.68 13.49 -16.62
CA ALA A 202 22.65 12.42 -16.91
C ALA A 202 22.01 11.12 -17.43
N LEU A 203 20.71 10.95 -17.25
CA LEU A 203 19.95 9.75 -17.63
C LEU A 203 19.13 9.95 -18.92
N GLU A 204 19.16 11.15 -19.52
CA GLU A 204 18.40 11.47 -20.72
C GLU A 204 18.69 10.47 -21.86
N GLY A 205 17.61 9.93 -22.45
CA GLY A 205 17.67 9.01 -23.57
C GLY A 205 18.19 7.60 -23.26
N ARG A 206 18.54 7.31 -22.01
CA ARG A 206 19.16 6.02 -21.65
C ARG A 206 18.18 4.89 -21.35
N PHE A 207 17.00 5.18 -20.82
CA PHE A 207 16.06 4.18 -20.30
C PHE A 207 14.63 4.45 -20.75
N ASN A 208 14.25 3.96 -21.92
CA ASN A 208 12.88 4.09 -22.43
C ASN A 208 11.83 3.40 -21.52
N THR A 209 12.20 2.32 -20.85
CA THR A 209 11.34 1.63 -19.91
C THR A 209 10.97 2.52 -18.71
N VAL A 210 11.92 3.33 -18.23
CA VAL A 210 11.69 4.30 -17.15
C VAL A 210 10.79 5.43 -17.65
N ASN A 211 10.99 5.92 -18.88
CA ASN A 211 10.12 6.96 -19.45
C ASN A 211 8.65 6.48 -19.57
N GLN A 212 8.46 5.22 -19.98
CA GLN A 212 7.11 4.65 -20.02
C GLN A 212 6.51 4.54 -18.62
N TYR A 213 7.28 4.06 -17.66
CA TYR A 213 6.85 3.95 -16.27
C TYR A 213 6.50 5.34 -15.68
N LEU A 214 7.33 6.36 -15.85
CA LEU A 214 7.06 7.71 -15.35
C LEU A 214 5.77 8.30 -15.94
N SER A 215 5.49 8.05 -17.22
CA SER A 215 4.24 8.48 -17.85
C SER A 215 3.02 7.72 -17.32
N LEU A 216 3.19 6.43 -16.93
CA LEU A 216 2.13 5.67 -16.26
C LEU A 216 1.84 6.24 -14.87
N VAL A 217 2.86 6.54 -14.07
CA VAL A 217 2.71 7.15 -12.74
C VAL A 217 1.97 8.49 -12.85
N TYR A 218 2.28 9.29 -13.86
CA TYR A 218 1.57 10.55 -14.11
C TYR A 218 0.08 10.34 -14.39
N GLN A 219 -0.28 9.30 -15.14
CA GLN A 219 -1.69 8.94 -15.35
C GLN A 219 -2.37 8.46 -14.05
N SER A 220 -1.65 7.71 -13.20
CA SER A 220 -2.16 7.31 -11.88
C SER A 220 -2.40 8.51 -10.96
N ASP A 221 -1.51 9.49 -10.97
CA ASP A 221 -1.66 10.73 -10.19
C ASP A 221 -2.91 11.52 -10.62
N GLN A 222 -3.16 11.62 -11.92
CA GLN A 222 -4.38 12.24 -12.45
C GLN A 222 -5.64 11.44 -12.13
N ALA A 223 -5.57 10.11 -12.15
CA ALA A 223 -6.69 9.26 -11.74
C ALA A 223 -7.00 9.43 -10.25
N PHE A 224 -5.96 9.57 -9.42
CA PHE A 224 -6.14 9.82 -8.00
C PHE A 224 -6.75 11.21 -7.72
N GLU A 225 -6.36 12.24 -8.48
CA GLU A 225 -7.01 13.56 -8.44
C GLU A 225 -8.51 13.46 -8.72
N TYR A 226 -8.90 12.66 -9.70
CA TYR A 226 -10.30 12.41 -10.00
C TYR A 226 -11.04 11.72 -8.84
N LEU A 227 -10.45 10.69 -8.24
CA LEU A 227 -11.04 9.97 -7.11
C LEU A 227 -11.28 10.92 -5.92
N LEU A 228 -10.27 11.69 -5.53
CA LEU A 228 -10.38 12.64 -4.44
C LEU A 228 -11.37 13.78 -4.79
N GLY A 229 -11.38 14.22 -6.05
CA GLY A 229 -12.33 15.22 -6.54
C GLY A 229 -13.78 14.81 -6.34
N TYR A 230 -14.10 13.53 -6.56
CA TYR A 230 -15.43 12.98 -6.28
C TYR A 230 -15.71 12.97 -4.77
N PHE A 231 -14.84 12.34 -3.97
CA PHE A 231 -15.10 12.18 -2.52
C PHE A 231 -15.04 13.51 -1.75
N SER A 232 -14.38 14.52 -2.27
CA SER A 232 -14.40 15.87 -1.68
C SER A 232 -15.79 16.53 -1.72
N GLN A 233 -16.70 16.05 -2.57
CA GLN A 233 -18.08 16.54 -2.68
C GLN A 233 -19.09 15.64 -1.94
N VAL A 234 -18.65 14.53 -1.37
CA VAL A 234 -19.48 13.58 -0.64
C VAL A 234 -19.67 14.06 0.81
N GLU A 235 -20.91 14.08 1.30
CA GLU A 235 -21.21 14.48 2.69
C GLU A 235 -20.85 13.39 3.71
N GLU A 236 -20.89 12.11 3.30
CA GLU A 236 -20.52 11.00 4.17
C GLU A 236 -19.02 11.06 4.47
N PRO A 237 -18.61 11.01 5.76
CA PRO A 237 -17.21 10.99 6.12
C PRO A 237 -16.47 9.84 5.43
N THR A 238 -15.48 10.17 4.61
CA THR A 238 -14.72 9.20 3.83
C THR A 238 -13.24 9.41 4.06
N LEU A 239 -12.54 8.32 4.38
CA LEU A 239 -11.09 8.25 4.51
C LEU A 239 -10.52 7.42 3.36
N ILE A 240 -9.49 7.91 2.69
CA ILE A 240 -8.86 7.25 1.56
C ILE A 240 -7.37 7.08 1.86
N LEU A 241 -6.91 5.83 1.85
CA LEU A 241 -5.50 5.47 1.91
C LEU A 241 -5.04 4.96 0.54
N LEU A 242 -4.09 5.66 -0.06
CA LEU A 242 -3.35 5.21 -1.24
C LEU A 242 -1.92 4.88 -0.84
N PHE A 243 -1.39 3.74 -1.26
CA PHE A 243 0.02 3.39 -1.10
C PHE A 243 0.53 2.57 -2.28
N GLY A 244 1.81 2.71 -2.60
CA GLY A 244 2.49 1.83 -3.54
C GLY A 244 2.87 0.50 -2.89
N ASP A 245 2.90 -0.56 -3.65
CA ASP A 245 3.28 -1.90 -3.17
C ASP A 245 4.78 -2.16 -3.26
N HIS A 246 5.41 -1.74 -4.34
CA HIS A 246 6.86 -1.86 -4.59
C HIS A 246 7.30 -0.91 -5.70
N GLN A 247 8.60 -0.68 -5.80
CA GLN A 247 9.15 0.02 -6.96
C GLN A 247 9.17 -0.91 -8.19
N PRO A 248 9.13 -0.33 -9.42
CA PRO A 248 9.02 -1.09 -10.65
C PRO A 248 10.33 -1.79 -11.01
N GLN A 249 10.26 -3.00 -11.54
CA GLN A 249 11.37 -3.61 -12.21
C GLN A 249 11.48 -3.08 -13.66
N VAL A 250 12.14 -1.95 -13.82
CA VAL A 250 12.47 -1.35 -15.11
C VAL A 250 13.71 -2.02 -15.75
N ALA A 251 14.49 -1.34 -16.59
CA ALA A 251 15.72 -1.91 -17.16
C ALA A 251 16.67 -2.42 -16.07
N THR A 252 17.26 -3.59 -16.27
CA THR A 252 18.08 -4.31 -15.28
C THR A 252 19.21 -3.47 -14.69
N ASN A 253 19.84 -2.62 -15.49
CA ASN A 253 20.97 -1.80 -15.06
C ASN A 253 20.56 -0.42 -14.52
N PHE A 254 19.29 -0.01 -14.56
CA PHE A 254 18.86 1.30 -14.10
C PHE A 254 19.21 1.52 -12.61
N TYR A 255 18.80 0.60 -11.75
CA TYR A 255 19.09 0.72 -10.31
C TYR A 255 20.57 0.59 -9.98
N THR A 256 21.32 -0.23 -10.72
CA THR A 256 22.76 -0.34 -10.55
C THR A 256 23.47 0.95 -10.96
N ASP A 257 23.01 1.62 -12.01
CA ASP A 257 23.59 2.89 -12.48
C ASP A 257 23.33 4.05 -11.49
N VAL A 258 22.19 4.04 -10.78
CA VAL A 258 21.83 5.12 -9.85
C VAL A 258 22.22 4.85 -8.39
N LEU A 259 22.27 3.59 -7.97
CA LEU A 259 22.59 3.20 -6.58
C LEU A 259 23.99 2.59 -6.41
N GLY A 260 24.66 2.26 -7.52
CA GLY A 260 25.89 1.49 -7.49
C GLY A 260 25.68 -0.02 -7.38
N THR A 261 26.77 -0.78 -7.44
CA THR A 261 26.74 -2.25 -7.40
C THR A 261 26.67 -2.84 -5.99
N ALA A 262 27.04 -2.04 -4.97
CA ALA A 262 27.05 -2.45 -3.58
C ALA A 262 26.67 -1.25 -2.68
N PRO A 263 25.39 -0.82 -2.73
CA PRO A 263 24.92 0.26 -1.87
C PRO A 263 24.95 -0.16 -0.40
N ASP A 264 25.21 0.79 0.50
CA ASP A 264 24.95 0.57 1.93
C ASP A 264 23.45 0.40 2.21
N THR A 265 23.10 0.02 3.44
CA THR A 265 21.70 -0.24 3.80
C THR A 265 20.81 0.98 3.57
N ALA A 266 21.25 2.18 3.93
CA ALA A 266 20.48 3.41 3.75
C ALA A 266 20.19 3.70 2.27
N LEU A 267 21.19 3.51 1.42
CA LEU A 267 21.05 3.70 -0.03
C LEU A 267 20.22 2.59 -0.68
N ALA A 268 20.39 1.33 -0.22
CA ALA A 268 19.59 0.19 -0.68
C ALA A 268 18.10 0.38 -0.38
N GLN A 269 17.76 0.98 0.77
CA GLN A 269 16.37 1.28 1.16
C GLN A 269 15.68 2.27 0.20
N LYS A 270 16.42 3.10 -0.54
CA LYS A 270 15.83 3.98 -1.55
C LYS A 270 15.03 3.20 -2.61
N LYS A 271 15.41 1.96 -2.86
CA LYS A 271 14.73 1.04 -3.78
C LYS A 271 13.44 0.43 -3.18
N GLN A 272 13.24 0.55 -1.88
CA GLN A 272 12.06 0.05 -1.16
C GLN A 272 11.02 1.14 -0.90
N MET A 273 11.36 2.41 -1.15
CA MET A 273 10.47 3.54 -0.87
C MET A 273 9.33 3.59 -1.87
N VAL A 274 8.12 3.65 -1.36
CA VAL A 274 6.88 3.87 -2.11
C VAL A 274 6.09 5.00 -1.46
N PRO A 275 5.38 5.84 -2.21
CA PRO A 275 4.58 6.91 -1.61
C PRO A 275 3.35 6.32 -0.92
N PHE A 276 2.88 7.00 0.12
CA PHE A 276 1.54 6.81 0.65
C PHE A 276 0.88 8.15 0.94
N VAL A 277 -0.44 8.16 0.85
CA VAL A 277 -1.31 9.29 1.19
C VAL A 277 -2.52 8.75 1.94
N LEU A 278 -2.78 9.32 3.10
CA LEU A 278 -4.02 9.14 3.85
C LEU A 278 -4.74 10.49 3.85
N TRP A 279 -5.86 10.56 3.16
CA TRP A 279 -6.67 11.77 2.97
C TRP A 279 -8.11 11.54 3.44
N ALA A 280 -8.72 12.58 3.97
CA ALA A 280 -10.13 12.54 4.35
C ALA A 280 -10.89 13.75 3.82
N ASN A 281 -12.19 13.59 3.58
CA ASN A 281 -13.09 14.72 3.29
C ASN A 281 -13.60 15.42 4.57
N TYR A 282 -12.97 15.15 5.68
CA TYR A 282 -13.23 15.75 7.00
C TYR A 282 -11.92 16.00 7.74
N ASP A 283 -11.97 16.76 8.84
CA ASP A 283 -10.78 17.13 9.60
C ASP A 283 -10.07 15.90 10.19
N ILE A 284 -8.80 15.71 9.81
CA ILE A 284 -7.87 14.73 10.39
C ILE A 284 -6.56 15.41 10.74
N PRO A 285 -5.71 14.82 11.59
CA PRO A 285 -4.35 15.31 11.78
C PRO A 285 -3.59 15.40 10.46
N GLU A 286 -2.79 16.46 10.29
CA GLU A 286 -1.98 16.68 9.09
C GLU A 286 -0.52 16.40 9.39
N ALA A 287 0.14 15.64 8.50
CA ALA A 287 1.57 15.38 8.60
C ALA A 287 2.19 15.17 7.21
N GLN A 288 3.40 15.68 7.03
CA GLN A 288 4.18 15.56 5.81
C GLN A 288 5.50 14.85 6.11
N GLY A 289 6.02 14.10 5.13
CA GLY A 289 7.30 13.43 5.27
C GLY A 289 7.29 12.29 6.30
N VAL A 290 6.14 11.67 6.51
CA VAL A 290 5.99 10.51 7.40
C VAL A 290 6.71 9.31 6.80
N GLU A 291 7.48 8.59 7.60
CA GLU A 291 8.19 7.39 7.19
C GLU A 291 7.81 6.20 8.07
N LEU A 292 7.47 5.08 7.43
CA LEU A 292 7.09 3.83 8.10
C LEU A 292 7.26 2.64 7.14
N SER A 293 7.23 1.41 7.64
CA SER A 293 7.07 0.24 6.77
C SER A 293 5.60 -0.15 6.63
N LEU A 294 5.26 -0.89 5.57
CA LEU A 294 3.87 -1.19 5.19
C LEU A 294 3.05 -1.86 6.30
N ASN A 295 3.69 -2.65 7.17
CA ASN A 295 3.05 -3.33 8.29
C ASN A 295 2.44 -2.38 9.35
N TYR A 296 2.78 -1.08 9.34
CA TYR A 296 2.22 -0.09 10.26
C TYR A 296 1.01 0.66 9.70
N LEU A 297 0.76 0.57 8.38
CA LEU A 297 -0.28 1.37 7.72
C LEU A 297 -1.68 1.10 8.26
N SER A 298 -2.03 -0.15 8.59
CA SER A 298 -3.35 -0.45 9.16
C SER A 298 -3.55 0.17 10.55
N ALA A 299 -2.50 0.23 11.37
CA ALA A 299 -2.56 0.90 12.66
C ALA A 299 -2.73 2.42 12.49
N LEU A 300 -1.99 3.04 11.56
CA LEU A 300 -2.14 4.45 11.22
C LEU A 300 -3.55 4.76 10.70
N LEU A 301 -4.10 3.92 9.83
CA LEU A 301 -5.46 4.06 9.29
C LEU A 301 -6.49 4.06 10.42
N MET A 302 -6.45 3.07 11.31
CA MET A 302 -7.42 2.91 12.39
C MET A 302 -7.34 4.03 13.42
N ASP A 303 -6.13 4.47 13.76
CA ASP A 303 -5.89 5.59 14.66
C ASP A 303 -6.42 6.90 14.07
N THR A 304 -6.11 7.18 12.80
CA THR A 304 -6.58 8.39 12.09
C THR A 304 -8.10 8.40 11.94
N ALA A 305 -8.71 7.26 11.65
CA ALA A 305 -10.17 7.11 11.57
C ALA A 305 -10.86 7.18 12.95
N ASN A 306 -10.08 7.22 14.04
CA ASN A 306 -10.59 7.14 15.42
C ASN A 306 -11.51 5.91 15.63
N LEU A 307 -11.13 4.78 15.00
CA LEU A 307 -11.83 3.50 15.14
C LEU A 307 -11.17 2.63 16.22
N PRO A 308 -11.93 1.70 16.83
CA PRO A 308 -11.38 0.78 17.81
C PRO A 308 -10.21 -0.03 17.26
N MET A 309 -9.06 0.04 17.92
CA MET A 309 -7.84 -0.69 17.58
C MET A 309 -7.72 -1.97 18.39
N THR A 310 -7.23 -3.03 17.75
CA THR A 310 -6.83 -4.27 18.43
C THR A 310 -5.62 -4.04 19.34
N GLY A 311 -5.36 -4.95 20.27
CA GLY A 311 -4.13 -4.93 21.08
C GLY A 311 -2.87 -4.95 20.21
N TYR A 312 -2.91 -5.72 19.11
CA TYR A 312 -1.80 -5.83 18.17
C TYR A 312 -1.54 -4.50 17.42
N GLN A 313 -2.58 -3.82 16.94
CA GLN A 313 -2.42 -2.52 16.29
C GLN A 313 -1.90 -1.45 17.26
N LYS A 314 -2.35 -1.43 18.52
CA LYS A 314 -1.81 -0.56 19.55
C LYS A 314 -0.34 -0.85 19.86
N TYR A 315 0.06 -2.12 19.80
CA TYR A 315 1.45 -2.51 19.92
C TYR A 315 2.26 -2.01 18.70
N LEU A 316 1.78 -2.20 17.48
CA LEU A 316 2.44 -1.73 16.26
C LEU A 316 2.60 -0.21 16.25
N ALA A 317 1.61 0.55 16.69
CA ALA A 317 1.71 2.01 16.80
C ALA A 317 2.85 2.45 17.73
N ARG A 318 3.09 1.71 18.83
CA ARG A 318 4.21 1.98 19.74
C ARG A 318 5.55 1.51 19.17
N LEU A 319 5.55 0.35 18.50
CA LEU A 319 6.77 -0.17 17.85
C LEU A 319 7.24 0.79 16.76
N TRP A 320 6.33 1.41 16.02
CA TRP A 320 6.65 2.41 15.00
C TRP A 320 7.47 3.58 15.56
N GLU A 321 7.21 4.02 16.79
CA GLU A 321 8.00 5.07 17.45
C GLU A 321 9.46 4.64 17.67
N ALA A 322 9.73 3.38 17.97
CA ALA A 322 11.06 2.84 18.22
C ALA A 322 11.79 2.37 16.95
N ALA A 323 11.04 1.73 16.05
CA ALA A 323 11.53 1.10 14.83
C ALA A 323 10.61 1.46 13.65
N PRO A 324 10.69 2.69 13.10
CA PRO A 324 9.78 3.15 12.05
C PRO A 324 9.81 2.30 10.77
N VAL A 325 10.90 1.61 10.50
CA VAL A 325 10.99 0.72 9.34
C VAL A 325 11.53 -0.65 9.78
N ILE A 326 10.78 -1.68 9.44
CA ILE A 326 11.19 -3.09 9.54
C ILE A 326 10.78 -3.76 8.22
N ASN A 327 11.75 -4.07 7.36
CA ASN A 327 11.52 -4.76 6.10
C ASN A 327 12.64 -5.76 5.80
N THR A 328 12.56 -6.46 4.67
CA THR A 328 13.52 -7.49 4.26
C THR A 328 14.94 -6.97 3.97
N VAL A 329 15.14 -5.66 3.85
CA VAL A 329 16.45 -5.04 3.59
C VAL A 329 17.12 -4.58 4.88
N GLY A 330 16.34 -4.26 5.92
CA GLY A 330 16.90 -3.83 7.20
C GLY A 330 15.89 -3.16 8.12
N ILE A 331 16.43 -2.59 9.18
CA ILE A 331 15.67 -1.93 10.25
C ILE A 331 16.18 -0.50 10.39
N ARG A 332 15.27 0.44 10.62
CA ARG A 332 15.58 1.82 10.98
C ARG A 332 15.17 2.09 12.41
N ASP A 333 16.03 2.71 13.19
CA ASP A 333 15.69 3.16 14.53
C ASP A 333 15.04 4.56 14.55
N ALA A 334 14.57 4.97 15.72
CA ALA A 334 13.99 6.31 15.94
C ALA A 334 14.99 7.46 15.70
N GLY A 335 16.27 7.21 15.81
CA GLY A 335 17.35 8.16 15.53
C GLY A 335 17.67 8.31 14.06
N GLY A 336 17.05 7.49 13.18
CA GLY A 336 17.28 7.49 11.74
C GLY A 336 18.47 6.62 11.29
N ASN A 337 19.04 5.82 12.18
CA ASN A 337 20.11 4.90 11.81
C ASN A 337 19.54 3.63 11.16
N TRP A 338 20.25 3.13 10.14
CA TRP A 338 19.90 1.92 9.43
C TRP A 338 20.79 0.75 9.84
N TYR A 339 20.19 -0.40 9.96
CA TYR A 339 20.85 -1.66 10.30
C TYR A 339 20.46 -2.72 9.26
N GLY A 340 21.44 -3.27 8.53
CA GLY A 340 21.26 -4.36 7.57
C GLY A 340 21.09 -5.72 8.28
N GLU A 341 20.80 -6.75 7.49
CA GLU A 341 20.49 -8.11 7.98
C GLU A 341 21.55 -8.70 8.95
N ASN A 342 22.83 -8.36 8.74
CA ASN A 342 23.96 -8.91 9.53
C ASN A 342 24.54 -7.90 10.50
N GLU A 343 23.92 -6.76 10.72
CA GLU A 343 24.38 -5.73 11.64
C GLU A 343 23.73 -5.94 13.01
N ALA A 344 24.53 -5.79 14.08
CA ALA A 344 24.03 -5.89 15.44
C ALA A 344 23.15 -4.68 15.77
N LEU A 345 21.99 -4.93 16.31
CA LEU A 345 21.08 -3.89 16.79
C LEU A 345 21.50 -3.40 18.16
N PRO A 346 21.25 -2.12 18.51
CA PRO A 346 21.28 -1.67 19.89
C PRO A 346 20.35 -2.50 20.78
N GLU A 347 20.72 -2.76 22.03
CA GLU A 347 20.01 -3.66 22.95
C GLU A 347 18.49 -3.37 23.05
N GLU A 348 18.12 -2.11 23.19
CA GLU A 348 16.69 -1.71 23.28
C GLU A 348 15.92 -1.97 21.98
N LEU A 349 16.56 -1.72 20.83
CA LEU A 349 15.96 -1.96 19.53
C LEU A 349 15.84 -3.48 19.25
N GLU A 350 16.88 -4.24 19.62
CA GLU A 350 16.88 -5.70 19.49
C GLU A 350 15.74 -6.33 20.31
N ALA A 351 15.55 -5.87 21.55
CA ALA A 351 14.45 -6.33 22.38
C ALA A 351 13.08 -6.03 21.78
N ALA A 352 12.88 -4.81 21.27
CA ALA A 352 11.61 -4.42 20.63
C ALA A 352 11.33 -5.24 19.35
N VAL A 353 12.37 -5.49 18.55
CA VAL A 353 12.27 -6.31 17.32
C VAL A 353 11.99 -7.78 17.67
N GLU A 354 12.60 -8.31 18.73
CA GLU A 354 12.36 -9.69 19.16
C GLU A 354 10.94 -9.86 19.70
N ASP A 355 10.42 -8.92 20.47
CA ASP A 355 9.01 -8.92 20.90
C ASP A 355 8.07 -8.97 19.69
N TYR A 356 8.36 -8.22 18.64
CA TYR A 356 7.59 -8.28 17.40
C TYR A 356 7.70 -9.63 16.69
N ARG A 357 8.88 -10.25 16.66
CA ARG A 357 9.05 -11.60 16.10
C ARG A 357 8.20 -12.62 16.85
N VAL A 358 8.16 -12.56 18.17
CA VAL A 358 7.37 -13.46 19.02
C VAL A 358 5.87 -13.28 18.75
N LEU A 359 5.39 -12.02 18.68
CA LEU A 359 3.98 -11.73 18.39
C LEU A 359 3.59 -12.17 16.98
N LEU A 360 4.45 -11.92 15.99
CA LEU A 360 4.23 -12.36 14.62
C LEU A 360 4.20 -13.90 14.55
N TYR A 361 5.10 -14.59 15.26
CA TYR A 361 5.09 -16.04 15.32
C TYR A 361 3.76 -16.56 15.92
N ASN A 362 3.28 -15.97 17.00
CA ASN A 362 1.97 -16.29 17.59
C ASN A 362 0.83 -16.04 16.61
N HIS A 363 0.88 -14.92 15.88
CA HIS A 363 -0.14 -14.57 14.89
C HIS A 363 -0.18 -15.55 13.71
N VAL A 364 0.98 -15.91 13.15
CA VAL A 364 1.09 -16.65 11.88
C VAL A 364 1.16 -18.16 12.08
N PHE A 365 1.99 -18.62 13.03
CA PHE A 365 2.36 -20.02 13.14
C PHE A 365 1.72 -20.73 14.33
N ASP A 366 1.61 -20.09 15.48
CA ASP A 366 1.04 -20.68 16.68
C ASP A 366 -0.46 -20.35 16.82
N LYS A 367 -1.20 -20.60 15.75
CA LYS A 367 -2.62 -20.22 15.60
C LYS A 367 -3.51 -20.78 16.71
N LYS A 368 -3.16 -21.95 17.27
CA LYS A 368 -3.94 -22.62 18.35
C LYS A 368 -3.78 -21.94 19.71
N ASN A 369 -2.66 -21.23 19.89
CA ASN A 369 -2.33 -20.56 21.15
C ASN A 369 -2.27 -19.03 20.98
N ARG A 370 -2.96 -18.48 19.98
CA ARG A 370 -3.09 -17.03 19.84
C ARG A 370 -3.65 -16.43 21.12
N VAL A 371 -3.07 -15.34 21.56
CA VAL A 371 -3.57 -14.59 22.71
C VAL A 371 -4.96 -14.07 22.40
N GLU A 372 -5.95 -14.61 23.12
CA GLU A 372 -7.37 -14.25 22.93
C GLU A 372 -7.59 -12.75 23.11
N GLY A 373 -8.31 -12.13 22.18
CA GLY A 373 -8.62 -10.70 22.20
C GLY A 373 -7.44 -9.75 21.93
N PHE A 374 -6.24 -10.25 21.64
CA PHE A 374 -5.11 -9.38 21.32
C PHE A 374 -5.06 -9.01 19.83
N PHE A 375 -5.35 -9.96 18.95
CA PHE A 375 -5.35 -9.77 17.50
C PHE A 375 -6.73 -9.42 16.92
N THR A 376 -7.77 -9.46 17.74
CA THR A 376 -9.15 -9.14 17.38
C THR A 376 -9.71 -8.09 18.34
N LEU A 377 -10.82 -7.44 17.98
CA LEU A 377 -11.53 -6.57 18.91
C LEU A 377 -12.14 -7.42 20.03
N THR A 378 -12.00 -6.95 21.27
CA THR A 378 -12.75 -7.48 22.42
C THR A 378 -14.08 -6.74 22.53
N GLU A 379 -15.15 -7.48 22.82
CA GLU A 379 -16.48 -6.92 23.12
C GLU A 379 -16.47 -5.85 24.24
#